data_7203af8c6771ec853570d7f1aaab6a8a
#
_entry.id   7203af8c6771ec853570d7f1aaab6a8a
#
_cell.length_a   1.000
_cell.length_b   1.000
_cell.length_c   1.000
_cell.angle_alpha   90.00
_cell.angle_beta   90.00
_cell.angle_gamma   90.00
#
_symmetry.space_group_name_H-M   'P 1'
#
loop_
_entity.id
_entity.type
_entity.pdbx_description
1 polymer ?
#
loop_
_entity_poly.entity_id
_entity_poly.type
_entity_poly.pdbx_seq_one_letter_code
_entity_poly.pdbx_strand_id
1 'polypeptide(L)'
;MNTVTKQEFMAQQVSNWQLFWTFLKIGSTAFGGFMALISVVQNYLVDRKKLIADSEILDGISLATILPGPVAFNVVAYSGYKINGIFGAIVCTTAVTIPSFILIVVLSHLYFTWGEIPAVNNVFMGFIPAVAAIIVAAAYNMGSKTLKGIPQYGIAISAFLILTFVGGFYSTCLLYTSDAADE
;
A
#
# COMPACT_ATOMS: atom_id res chain seq x y z
N MET A 1 8.15 27.48 -17.52
CA MET A 1 8.38 26.92 -16.18
C MET A 1 9.88 26.87 -15.99
N ASN A 2 10.41 27.75 -15.14
CA ASN A 2 11.82 28.17 -15.15
C ASN A 2 12.76 27.04 -14.71
N THR A 3 13.84 26.87 -15.46
CA THR A 3 14.99 25.98 -15.19
C THR A 3 15.64 26.21 -13.81
N VAL A 4 15.48 27.39 -13.23
CA VAL A 4 15.98 27.77 -11.89
C VAL A 4 15.29 26.99 -10.77
N THR A 5 13.99 26.75 -10.88
CA THR A 5 13.22 26.01 -9.86
C THR A 5 13.61 24.53 -9.79
N LYS A 6 14.02 23.95 -10.92
CA LYS A 6 14.46 22.54 -11.00
C LYS A 6 15.84 22.32 -10.37
N GLN A 7 16.71 23.33 -10.39
CA GLN A 7 18.03 23.26 -9.78
C GLN A 7 18.01 23.45 -8.25
N GLU A 8 17.07 24.23 -7.71
CA GLU A 8 16.94 24.40 -6.26
C GLU A 8 16.40 23.14 -5.57
N PHE A 9 15.51 22.39 -6.23
CA PHE A 9 15.01 21.10 -5.73
C PHE A 9 16.08 19.99 -5.72
N MET A 10 17.06 20.04 -6.63
CA MET A 10 18.13 19.03 -6.74
C MET A 10 19.30 19.25 -5.76
N ALA A 11 19.36 20.38 -5.06
CA ALA A 11 20.51 20.73 -4.22
C ALA A 11 20.45 20.19 -2.77
N GLN A 12 19.36 19.59 -2.36
CA GLN A 12 19.26 19.02 -1.01
C GLN A 12 19.62 17.54 -1.04
N GLN A 13 20.91 17.22 -0.93
CA GLN A 13 21.38 15.84 -0.69
C GLN A 13 20.85 15.37 0.67
N VAL A 14 19.74 14.64 0.61
CA VAL A 14 19.17 14.01 1.82
C VAL A 14 19.94 12.74 2.08
N SER A 15 20.50 12.62 3.29
CA SER A 15 21.16 11.38 3.71
C SER A 15 20.16 10.19 3.65
N ASN A 16 20.63 9.03 3.19
CA ASN A 16 19.85 7.79 3.18
C ASN A 16 19.28 7.46 4.57
N TRP A 17 19.96 7.84 5.63
CA TRP A 17 19.49 7.69 7.00
C TRP A 17 18.25 8.56 7.32
N GLN A 18 18.24 9.79 6.85
CA GLN A 18 17.08 10.68 7.01
C GLN A 18 15.89 10.20 6.18
N LEU A 19 16.15 9.68 4.96
CA LEU A 19 15.15 9.03 4.13
C LEU A 19 14.56 7.81 4.84
N PHE A 20 15.39 6.94 5.36
CA PHE A 20 14.96 5.76 6.11
C PHE A 20 13.98 6.12 7.24
N TRP A 21 14.36 7.03 8.12
CA TRP A 21 13.50 7.45 9.24
C TRP A 21 12.21 8.13 8.78
N THR A 22 12.27 8.90 7.70
CA THR A 22 11.09 9.54 7.13
C THR A 22 10.10 8.50 6.63
N PHE A 23 10.56 7.53 5.84
CA PHE A 23 9.71 6.49 5.28
C PHE A 23 9.27 5.45 6.33
N LEU A 24 10.07 5.22 7.35
CA LEU A 24 9.67 4.41 8.51
C LEU A 24 8.46 5.04 9.23
N LYS A 25 8.51 6.36 9.45
CA LYS A 25 7.36 7.10 10.03
C LYS A 25 6.14 7.06 9.11
N ILE A 26 6.33 7.23 7.81
CA ILE A 26 5.26 7.14 6.82
C ILE A 26 4.61 5.75 6.89
N GLY A 27 5.39 4.67 6.86
CA GLY A 27 4.90 3.30 6.95
C GLY A 27 4.17 2.99 8.26
N SER A 28 4.58 3.63 9.37
CA SER A 28 3.94 3.47 10.68
C SER A 28 2.64 4.26 10.82
N THR A 29 2.42 5.31 10.03
CA THR A 29 1.27 6.21 10.17
C THR A 29 0.27 6.15 9.02
N ALA A 30 0.64 5.56 7.91
CA ALA A 30 -0.19 5.49 6.70
C ALA A 30 -1.22 4.35 6.78
N PHE A 31 -2.14 4.43 7.72
CA PHE A 31 -3.29 3.52 7.81
C PHE A 31 -4.42 4.01 6.89
N GLY A 32 -4.90 3.15 5.98
CA GLY A 32 -6.05 3.49 5.11
C GLY A 32 -5.89 3.17 3.62
N GLY A 33 -5.00 2.23 3.29
CA GLY A 33 -4.80 1.75 1.93
C GLY A 33 -3.87 2.65 1.09
N PHE A 34 -3.80 2.36 -0.22
CA PHE A 34 -2.77 2.96 -1.07
C PHE A 34 -2.92 4.48 -1.23
N MET A 35 -4.16 5.01 -1.28
CA MET A 35 -4.40 6.45 -1.38
C MET A 35 -3.95 7.21 -0.13
N ALA A 36 -4.12 6.61 1.05
CA ALA A 36 -3.62 7.21 2.30
C ALA A 36 -2.09 7.26 2.31
N LEU A 37 -1.42 6.18 1.89
CA LEU A 37 0.04 6.17 1.81
C LEU A 37 0.54 7.23 0.81
N ILE A 38 -0.05 7.32 -0.37
CA ILE A 38 0.32 8.34 -1.37
C ILE A 38 0.12 9.76 -0.80
N SER A 39 -1.01 10.02 -0.16
CA SER A 39 -1.28 11.34 0.45
C SER A 39 -0.26 11.69 1.55
N VAL A 40 0.14 10.72 2.36
CA VAL A 40 1.16 10.93 3.40
C VAL A 40 2.53 11.16 2.76
N VAL A 41 2.91 10.39 1.73
CA VAL A 41 4.15 10.58 0.97
C VAL A 41 4.17 11.98 0.35
N GLN A 42 3.09 12.41 -0.30
CA GLN A 42 2.96 13.73 -0.90
C GLN A 42 3.13 14.84 0.15
N ASN A 43 2.39 14.78 1.24
CA ASN A 43 2.50 15.75 2.33
C ASN A 43 3.92 15.83 2.92
N TYR A 44 4.59 14.69 3.10
CA TYR A 44 5.95 14.69 3.65
C TYR A 44 7.00 15.15 2.66
N LEU A 45 6.96 14.69 1.41
CA LEU A 45 8.02 14.95 0.43
C LEU A 45 7.82 16.28 -0.31
N VAL A 46 6.58 16.67 -0.62
CA VAL A 46 6.27 17.91 -1.33
C VAL A 46 6.08 19.07 -0.34
N ASP A 47 5.11 18.93 0.59
CA ASP A 47 4.70 20.07 1.41
C ASP A 47 5.70 20.39 2.52
N ARG A 48 6.17 19.35 3.26
CA ARG A 48 7.02 19.56 4.44
C ARG A 48 8.50 19.62 4.11
N LYS A 49 9.00 18.67 3.31
CA LYS A 49 10.42 18.54 3.03
C LYS A 49 10.84 19.19 1.71
N LYS A 50 9.90 19.45 0.81
CA LYS A 50 10.15 20.04 -0.52
C LYS A 50 11.27 19.30 -1.30
N LEU A 51 11.29 17.98 -1.19
CA LEU A 51 12.33 17.13 -1.81
C LEU A 51 11.97 16.76 -3.25
N ILE A 52 10.68 16.71 -3.56
CA ILE A 52 10.15 16.32 -4.87
C ILE A 52 9.03 17.30 -5.24
N ALA A 53 8.91 17.62 -6.53
CA ALA A 53 7.79 18.41 -7.02
C ALA A 53 6.49 17.57 -7.05
N ASP A 54 5.35 18.23 -6.89
CA ASP A 54 4.05 17.57 -6.94
C ASP A 54 3.82 16.85 -8.29
N SER A 55 4.26 17.45 -9.40
CA SER A 55 4.23 16.84 -10.72
C SER A 55 5.02 15.52 -10.80
N GLU A 56 6.12 15.39 -10.07
CA GLU A 56 6.92 14.16 -10.08
C GLU A 56 6.24 13.02 -9.31
N ILE A 57 5.44 13.33 -8.28
CA ILE A 57 4.60 12.33 -7.62
C ILE A 57 3.49 11.86 -8.53
N LEU A 58 2.85 12.76 -9.29
CA LEU A 58 1.85 12.42 -10.28
C LEU A 58 2.42 11.54 -11.41
N ASP A 59 3.64 11.84 -11.86
CA ASP A 59 4.36 10.98 -12.82
C ASP A 59 4.64 9.59 -12.22
N GLY A 60 5.02 9.55 -10.93
CA GLY A 60 5.23 8.32 -10.19
C GLY A 60 3.96 7.48 -10.06
N ILE A 61 2.82 8.11 -9.79
CA ILE A 61 1.52 7.43 -9.74
C ILE A 61 1.15 6.87 -11.12
N SER A 62 1.34 7.65 -12.18
CA SER A 62 1.05 7.23 -13.55
C SER A 62 1.90 6.02 -13.96
N LEU A 63 3.18 6.05 -13.68
CA LEU A 63 4.10 4.92 -13.89
C LEU A 63 3.73 3.70 -13.05
N ALA A 64 3.40 3.91 -11.77
CA ALA A 64 3.06 2.85 -10.85
C ALA A 64 1.77 2.10 -11.21
N THR A 65 0.84 2.73 -11.93
CA THR A 65 -0.38 2.08 -12.43
C THR A 65 -0.13 1.14 -13.61
N ILE A 66 0.95 1.34 -14.36
CA ILE A 66 1.33 0.48 -15.48
C ILE A 66 2.13 -0.74 -15.01
N LEU A 67 2.90 -0.57 -13.91
CA LEU A 67 3.73 -1.64 -13.36
C LEU A 67 2.88 -2.66 -12.59
N PRO A 68 3.14 -3.96 -12.75
CA PRO A 68 2.49 -4.97 -11.92
C PRO A 68 2.95 -4.83 -10.46
N GLY A 69 2.00 -4.93 -9.53
CA GLY A 69 2.28 -4.85 -8.08
C GLY A 69 1.48 -3.76 -7.36
N PRO A 70 1.69 -3.60 -6.04
CA PRO A 70 0.98 -2.62 -5.25
C PRO A 70 1.38 -1.19 -5.66
N VAL A 71 0.44 -0.43 -6.20
CA VAL A 71 0.68 0.93 -6.73
C VAL A 71 1.38 1.84 -5.71
N ALA A 72 0.95 1.80 -4.45
CA ALA A 72 1.57 2.60 -3.39
C ALA A 72 3.04 2.29 -3.18
N PHE A 73 3.41 1.01 -3.26
CA PHE A 73 4.79 0.55 -3.12
C PHE A 73 5.66 1.02 -4.29
N ASN A 74 5.12 0.95 -5.51
CA ASN A 74 5.79 1.46 -6.71
C ASN A 74 6.01 2.98 -6.64
N VAL A 75 5.04 3.75 -6.11
CA VAL A 75 5.19 5.19 -5.89
C VAL A 75 6.28 5.50 -4.86
N VAL A 76 6.35 4.73 -3.77
CA VAL A 76 7.42 4.87 -2.76
C VAL A 76 8.80 4.59 -3.38
N ALA A 77 8.91 3.51 -4.16
CA ALA A 77 10.15 3.17 -4.86
C ALA A 77 10.57 4.26 -5.84
N TYR A 78 9.63 4.76 -6.62
CA TYR A 78 9.88 5.86 -7.57
C TYR A 78 10.31 7.15 -6.85
N SER A 79 9.65 7.52 -5.77
CA SER A 79 10.00 8.68 -4.96
C SER A 79 11.42 8.57 -4.38
N GLY A 80 11.75 7.40 -3.83
CA GLY A 80 13.10 7.11 -3.34
C GLY A 80 14.15 7.17 -4.44
N TYR A 81 13.83 6.64 -5.62
CA TYR A 81 14.71 6.69 -6.78
C TYR A 81 14.97 8.13 -7.26
N LYS A 82 13.96 8.98 -7.25
CA LYS A 82 14.10 10.40 -7.62
C LYS A 82 14.99 11.18 -6.66
N ILE A 83 14.99 10.83 -5.39
CA ILE A 83 15.78 11.54 -4.37
C ILE A 83 17.25 11.08 -4.37
N ASN A 84 17.51 9.78 -4.27
CA ASN A 84 18.86 9.21 -4.09
C ASN A 84 19.14 8.01 -5.01
N GLY A 85 18.51 7.95 -6.17
CA GLY A 85 18.74 6.87 -7.15
C GLY A 85 18.31 5.50 -6.62
N ILE A 86 18.94 4.43 -7.09
CA ILE A 86 18.60 3.04 -6.77
C ILE A 86 18.68 2.77 -5.26
N PHE A 87 19.71 3.30 -4.58
CA PHE A 87 19.85 3.15 -3.13
C PHE A 87 18.69 3.83 -2.37
N GLY A 88 18.25 5.01 -2.83
CA GLY A 88 17.08 5.68 -2.27
C GLY A 88 15.82 4.85 -2.42
N ALA A 89 15.59 4.23 -3.58
CA ALA A 89 14.45 3.34 -3.80
C ALA A 89 14.45 2.16 -2.83
N ILE A 90 15.58 1.46 -2.69
CA ILE A 90 15.72 0.31 -1.77
C ILE A 90 15.48 0.74 -0.32
N VAL A 91 16.08 1.84 0.11
CA VAL A 91 15.94 2.34 1.49
C VAL A 91 14.50 2.72 1.79
N CYS A 92 13.83 3.44 0.90
CA CYS A 92 12.45 3.89 1.12
C CYS A 92 11.45 2.72 1.16
N THR A 93 11.57 1.76 0.23
CA THR A 93 10.70 0.58 0.19
C THR A 93 10.91 -0.31 1.40
N THR A 94 12.14 -0.55 1.79
CA THR A 94 12.46 -1.33 2.99
C THR A 94 11.92 -0.64 4.25
N ALA A 95 12.14 0.66 4.39
CA ALA A 95 11.70 1.43 5.54
C ALA A 95 10.16 1.43 5.73
N VAL A 96 9.40 1.55 4.64
CA VAL A 96 7.92 1.49 4.69
C VAL A 96 7.41 0.09 5.06
N THR A 97 8.13 -0.97 4.66
CA THR A 97 7.72 -2.36 4.91
C THR A 97 8.00 -2.81 6.34
N ILE A 98 9.10 -2.35 6.95
CA ILE A 98 9.56 -2.80 8.28
C ILE A 98 8.46 -2.73 9.36
N PRO A 99 7.69 -1.63 9.55
CA PRO A 99 6.69 -1.57 10.60
C PRO A 99 5.62 -2.66 10.47
N SER A 100 5.11 -2.86 9.27
CA SER A 100 4.10 -3.89 8.98
C SER A 100 4.67 -5.29 9.16
N PHE A 101 5.90 -5.52 8.73
CA PHE A 101 6.58 -6.81 8.88
C PHE A 101 6.77 -7.15 10.37
N ILE A 102 7.29 -6.22 11.17
CA ILE A 102 7.47 -6.42 12.61
C ILE A 102 6.13 -6.72 13.28
N LEU A 103 5.08 -5.95 12.94
CA LEU A 103 3.76 -6.15 13.51
C LEU A 103 3.22 -7.57 13.22
N ILE A 104 3.33 -8.03 11.97
CA ILE A 104 2.89 -9.37 11.57
C ILE A 104 3.68 -10.44 12.31
N VAL A 105 5.01 -10.32 12.39
CA VAL A 105 5.87 -11.29 13.10
C VAL A 105 5.50 -11.35 14.58
N VAL A 106 5.32 -10.21 15.24
CA VAL A 106 4.94 -10.16 16.65
C VAL A 106 3.56 -10.78 16.87
N LEU A 107 2.56 -10.41 16.06
CA LEU A 107 1.21 -10.97 16.16
C LEU A 107 1.20 -12.48 15.90
N SER A 108 1.96 -12.94 14.91
CA SER A 108 2.10 -14.35 14.59
C SER A 108 2.73 -15.12 15.76
N HIS A 109 3.81 -14.59 16.34
CA HIS A 109 4.45 -15.21 17.51
C HIS A 109 3.51 -15.27 18.72
N LEU A 110 2.78 -14.20 18.99
CA LEU A 110 1.78 -14.17 20.07
C LEU A 110 0.69 -15.22 19.85
N TYR A 111 0.21 -15.35 18.61
CA TYR A 111 -0.81 -16.34 18.27
C TYR A 111 -0.33 -17.78 18.47
N PHE A 112 0.86 -18.11 17.98
CA PHE A 112 1.42 -19.46 18.13
C PHE A 112 1.79 -19.82 19.57
N THR A 113 2.19 -18.83 20.38
CA THR A 113 2.61 -19.09 21.76
C THR A 113 1.44 -19.11 22.73
N TRP A 114 0.43 -18.28 22.53
CA TRP A 114 -0.68 -18.07 23.48
C TRP A 114 -2.07 -18.19 22.86
N GLY A 115 -2.20 -18.67 21.63
CA GLY A 115 -3.47 -18.80 20.94
C GLY A 115 -4.44 -19.80 21.59
N GLU A 116 -3.95 -20.73 22.41
CA GLU A 116 -4.80 -21.64 23.18
C GLU A 116 -5.52 -20.96 24.37
N ILE A 117 -5.04 -19.78 24.80
CA ILE A 117 -5.69 -19.01 25.86
C ILE A 117 -6.97 -18.39 25.30
N PRO A 118 -8.17 -18.67 25.86
CA PRO A 118 -9.44 -18.20 25.31
C PRO A 118 -9.51 -16.68 25.12
N ALA A 119 -8.91 -15.90 26.02
CA ALA A 119 -8.87 -14.45 25.93
C ALA A 119 -8.07 -13.97 24.70
N VAL A 120 -6.92 -14.61 24.40
CA VAL A 120 -6.08 -14.29 23.24
C VAL A 120 -6.79 -14.67 21.96
N ASN A 121 -7.34 -15.88 21.89
CA ASN A 121 -8.11 -16.35 20.73
C ASN A 121 -9.30 -15.43 20.41
N ASN A 122 -10.04 -14.97 21.43
CA ASN A 122 -11.15 -14.03 21.24
C ASN A 122 -10.71 -12.70 20.64
N VAL A 123 -9.54 -12.18 21.01
CA VAL A 123 -8.97 -10.96 20.40
C VAL A 123 -8.66 -11.20 18.91
N PHE A 124 -8.03 -12.33 18.58
CA PHE A 124 -7.74 -12.66 17.18
C PHE A 124 -9.01 -12.90 16.36
N MET A 125 -10.04 -13.55 16.93
CA MET A 125 -11.34 -13.69 16.28
C MET A 125 -12.00 -12.32 16.01
N GLY A 126 -11.74 -11.32 16.84
CA GLY A 126 -12.21 -9.94 16.62
C GLY A 126 -11.57 -9.25 15.41
N PHE A 127 -10.38 -9.68 14.97
CA PHE A 127 -9.75 -9.12 13.76
C PHE A 127 -10.51 -9.49 12.48
N ILE A 128 -11.17 -10.65 12.42
CA ILE A 128 -11.90 -11.09 11.22
C ILE A 128 -12.97 -10.07 10.81
N PRO A 129 -13.95 -9.71 11.72
CA PRO A 129 -14.95 -8.70 11.38
C PRO A 129 -14.34 -7.30 11.20
N ALA A 130 -13.27 -6.97 11.91
CA ALA A 130 -12.58 -5.69 11.74
C ALA A 130 -11.97 -5.54 10.34
N VAL A 131 -11.30 -6.58 9.84
CA VAL A 131 -10.76 -6.61 8.47
C VAL A 131 -11.88 -6.54 7.44
N ALA A 132 -12.96 -7.29 7.63
CA ALA A 132 -14.14 -7.22 6.76
C ALA A 132 -14.72 -5.80 6.70
N ALA A 133 -14.85 -5.13 7.85
CA ALA A 133 -15.33 -3.74 7.90
C ALA A 133 -14.40 -2.77 7.17
N ILE A 134 -13.07 -2.93 7.31
CA ILE A 134 -12.08 -2.11 6.60
C ILE A 134 -12.19 -2.33 5.08
N ILE A 135 -12.36 -3.56 4.62
CA ILE A 135 -12.52 -3.88 3.20
C ILE A 135 -13.79 -3.21 2.65
N VAL A 136 -14.90 -3.31 3.35
CA VAL A 136 -16.17 -2.67 2.94
C VAL A 136 -16.03 -1.15 2.93
N ALA A 137 -15.43 -0.56 3.96
CA ALA A 137 -15.17 0.89 4.02
C ALA A 137 -14.25 1.36 2.88
N ALA A 138 -13.21 0.59 2.56
CA ALA A 138 -12.32 0.90 1.44
C ALA A 138 -13.04 0.80 0.10
N ALA A 139 -13.84 -0.24 -0.12
CA ALA A 139 -14.65 -0.41 -1.31
C ALA A 139 -15.65 0.74 -1.49
N TYR A 140 -16.32 1.15 -0.41
CA TYR A 140 -17.23 2.29 -0.42
C TYR A 140 -16.51 3.60 -0.75
N ASN A 141 -15.38 3.89 -0.11
CA ASN A 141 -14.59 5.10 -0.35
C ASN A 141 -14.03 5.17 -1.77
N MET A 142 -13.59 4.07 -2.32
CA MET A 142 -13.11 4.01 -3.72
C MET A 142 -14.27 4.10 -4.69
N GLY A 143 -15.35 3.35 -4.45
CA GLY A 143 -16.55 3.33 -5.28
C GLY A 143 -17.19 4.72 -5.37
N SER A 144 -17.39 5.40 -4.24
CA SER A 144 -18.00 6.72 -4.18
C SER A 144 -17.21 7.81 -4.95
N LYS A 145 -15.90 7.64 -5.08
CA LYS A 145 -15.05 8.57 -5.84
C LYS A 145 -15.00 8.26 -7.33
N THR A 146 -15.15 7.00 -7.69
CA THR A 146 -14.95 6.50 -9.06
C THR A 146 -16.28 6.39 -9.82
N LEU A 147 -17.36 5.96 -9.13
CA LEU A 147 -18.67 5.73 -9.72
C LEU A 147 -19.49 7.02 -9.72
N LYS A 148 -19.52 7.70 -10.85
CA LYS A 148 -20.27 8.97 -11.01
C LYS A 148 -21.50 8.86 -11.90
N GLY A 149 -21.76 7.71 -12.52
CA GLY A 149 -22.86 7.53 -13.47
C GLY A 149 -23.51 6.13 -13.39
N ILE A 150 -24.80 6.07 -13.77
CA ILE A 150 -25.59 4.84 -13.78
C ILE A 150 -24.90 3.68 -14.53
N PRO A 151 -24.29 3.88 -15.73
CA PRO A 151 -23.61 2.80 -16.43
C PRO A 151 -22.40 2.24 -15.69
N GLN A 152 -21.72 3.07 -14.89
CA GLN A 152 -20.55 2.64 -14.10
C GLN A 152 -20.95 1.73 -12.95
N TYR A 153 -22.12 1.96 -12.33
CA TYR A 153 -22.67 1.03 -11.33
C TYR A 153 -23.03 -0.31 -11.95
N GLY A 154 -23.60 -0.33 -13.18
CA GLY A 154 -23.88 -1.55 -13.91
C GLY A 154 -22.62 -2.39 -14.16
N ILE A 155 -21.53 -1.75 -14.61
CA ILE A 155 -20.24 -2.40 -14.84
C ILE A 155 -19.65 -2.93 -13.52
N ALA A 156 -19.70 -2.13 -12.45
CA ALA A 156 -19.17 -2.53 -11.15
C ALA A 156 -19.91 -3.74 -10.57
N ILE A 157 -21.25 -3.76 -10.66
CA ILE A 157 -22.07 -4.88 -10.19
C ILE A 157 -21.81 -6.13 -11.04
N SER A 158 -21.76 -6.01 -12.36
CA SER A 158 -21.47 -7.15 -13.24
C SER A 158 -20.07 -7.72 -12.99
N ALA A 159 -19.07 -6.86 -12.83
CA ALA A 159 -17.71 -7.28 -12.48
C ALA A 159 -17.67 -7.99 -11.12
N PHE A 160 -18.36 -7.46 -10.11
CA PHE A 160 -18.47 -8.08 -8.79
C PHE A 160 -19.12 -9.47 -8.87
N LEU A 161 -20.22 -9.62 -9.62
CA LEU A 161 -20.90 -10.89 -9.81
C LEU A 161 -20.00 -11.89 -10.54
N ILE A 162 -19.34 -11.47 -11.63
CA ILE A 162 -18.42 -12.33 -12.37
C ILE A 162 -17.27 -12.79 -11.46
N LEU A 163 -16.63 -11.89 -10.72
CA LEU A 163 -15.55 -12.24 -9.81
C LEU A 163 -16.01 -13.15 -8.68
N THR A 164 -17.23 -12.97 -8.17
CA THR A 164 -17.78 -13.83 -7.10
C THR A 164 -18.11 -15.22 -7.61
N PHE A 165 -18.73 -15.33 -8.78
CA PHE A 165 -19.12 -16.63 -9.33
C PHE A 165 -17.99 -17.36 -10.04
N VAL A 166 -17.15 -16.64 -10.81
CA VAL A 166 -16.04 -17.23 -11.60
C VAL A 166 -14.77 -17.31 -10.77
N GLY A 167 -14.47 -16.28 -9.98
CA GLY A 167 -13.31 -16.24 -9.08
C GLY A 167 -13.39 -17.27 -7.96
N GLY A 168 -14.58 -17.54 -7.41
CA GLY A 168 -14.80 -18.65 -6.49
C GLY A 168 -14.45 -20.01 -7.07
N PHE A 169 -14.74 -20.21 -8.35
CA PHE A 169 -14.39 -21.45 -9.06
C PHE A 169 -12.88 -21.59 -9.26
N TYR A 170 -12.18 -20.52 -9.65
CA TYR A 170 -10.72 -20.54 -9.82
C TYR A 170 -9.96 -20.67 -8.49
N SER A 171 -10.43 -20.02 -7.42
CA SER A 171 -9.83 -20.17 -6.08
C SER A 171 -10.00 -21.61 -5.57
N THR A 172 -11.14 -22.23 -5.78
CA THR A 172 -11.38 -23.62 -5.39
C THR A 172 -10.52 -24.58 -6.21
N CYS A 173 -10.37 -24.34 -7.52
CA CYS A 173 -9.47 -25.14 -8.37
C CYS A 173 -7.99 -25.01 -7.97
N LEU A 174 -7.52 -23.80 -7.63
CA LEU A 174 -6.14 -23.58 -7.19
C LEU A 174 -5.83 -24.22 -5.83
N LEU A 175 -6.75 -24.16 -4.89
CA LEU A 175 -6.63 -24.84 -3.60
C LEU A 175 -6.63 -26.37 -3.76
N TYR A 176 -7.47 -26.89 -4.65
CA TYR A 176 -7.56 -28.33 -4.91
C TYR A 176 -6.30 -28.86 -5.63
N THR A 177 -5.70 -28.08 -6.53
CA THR A 177 -4.43 -28.47 -7.20
C THR A 177 -3.23 -28.34 -6.29
N SER A 178 -3.24 -27.42 -5.31
CA SER A 178 -2.19 -27.31 -4.29
C SER A 178 -2.21 -28.47 -3.31
N ASP A 179 -3.40 -28.89 -2.87
CA ASP A 179 -3.58 -30.03 -1.96
C ASP A 179 -3.21 -31.37 -2.63
N ALA A 180 -3.43 -31.49 -3.94
CA ALA A 180 -3.06 -32.67 -4.72
C ALA A 180 -1.57 -32.74 -5.07
N ALA A 181 -0.79 -31.70 -4.84
CA ALA A 181 0.65 -31.68 -5.04
C ALA A 181 1.46 -32.02 -3.77
N ASP A 182 0.79 -32.04 -2.60
CA ASP A 182 1.37 -32.39 -1.30
C ASP A 182 1.12 -33.84 -0.86
N GLU A 183 0.43 -34.67 -1.69
CA GLU A 183 0.35 -36.14 -1.58
C GLU A 183 1.34 -36.81 -2.55
#